data_a7d25149c27b5fb368b74779e859eeed
#
_entry.id   a7d25149c27b5fb368b74779e859eeed
#
_cell.length_a   1.000
_cell.length_b   1.000
_cell.length_c   1.000
_cell.angle_alpha   90.00
_cell.angle_beta   90.00
_cell.angle_gamma   90.00
#
_symmetry.space_group_name_H-M   'P 1'
#
loop_
_entity.id
_entity.type
_entity.pdbx_description
1 polymer ?
#
loop_
_entity_poly.entity_id
_entity_poly.type
_entity_poly.pdbx_seq_one_letter_code
_entity_poly.pdbx_strand_id
1 'polypeptide(L)'
;SDGLMIVDVTGGEPINFSQSFSCPDCGISMEEIEPRSFSFNNPFGACPSCAGLGYKMEFDEDLMIPDKTVSIADGAITVLGWQSCTDKSSYTRAVLDALAEEYDFSLSTPFCEYPKKIHDILIYGTNGKSVKVHYRGQRGVGVYDVAFEGLIKNVERRYRETGSDSTKQEYETFMRVTPCQACHGQRLKPTSLGVTVGDKNIFEVTSLSIDNLQKFMQNLELSEQQLLIGKQILKEILSLIHISEPTR
;
A
#
# COMPACT_ATOMS: atom_id res chain seq x y z
N SER A 1 -14.90 -14.25 26.54
CA SER A 1 -14.05 -15.10 25.70
C SER A 1 -14.84 -15.35 24.43
N ASP A 2 -14.30 -14.90 23.31
CA ASP A 2 -14.97 -14.90 22.00
C ASP A 2 -15.00 -16.29 21.34
N GLY A 3 -15.36 -17.32 22.09
CA GLY A 3 -15.48 -18.69 21.57
C GLY A 3 -14.14 -19.36 21.22
N LEU A 4 -13.00 -18.78 21.59
CA LEU A 4 -11.68 -19.36 21.41
C LEU A 4 -11.21 -19.98 22.73
N MET A 5 -10.83 -21.26 22.70
CA MET A 5 -10.24 -21.97 23.83
C MET A 5 -8.88 -22.50 23.40
N ILE A 6 -7.85 -22.20 24.17
CA ILE A 6 -6.50 -22.72 23.97
C ILE A 6 -6.26 -23.77 25.05
N VAL A 7 -5.98 -24.99 24.65
CA VAL A 7 -5.57 -26.08 25.58
C VAL A 7 -4.07 -26.24 25.51
N ASP A 8 -3.40 -25.87 26.57
CA ASP A 8 -1.96 -26.06 26.70
C ASP A 8 -1.68 -27.49 27.17
N VAL A 9 -1.07 -28.30 26.32
CA VAL A 9 -0.74 -29.71 26.60
C VAL A 9 0.68 -29.76 27.17
N THR A 10 0.82 -30.18 28.40
CA THR A 10 2.12 -30.29 29.08
C THR A 10 3.07 -31.18 28.25
N GLY A 11 4.08 -30.58 27.63
CA GLY A 11 5.06 -31.28 26.79
C GLY A 11 4.66 -31.45 25.32
N GLY A 12 3.59 -30.80 24.87
CA GLY A 12 3.12 -30.75 23.49
C GLY A 12 2.91 -29.31 23.00
N GLU A 13 2.49 -29.15 21.73
CA GLU A 13 2.08 -27.86 21.22
C GLU A 13 0.67 -27.50 21.70
N PRO A 14 0.37 -26.20 21.96
CA PRO A 14 -0.95 -25.76 22.37
C PRO A 14 -1.97 -26.03 21.27
N ILE A 15 -3.13 -26.58 21.64
CA ILE A 15 -4.23 -26.87 20.70
C ILE A 15 -5.26 -25.76 20.81
N ASN A 16 -5.55 -25.13 19.68
CA ASN A 16 -6.56 -24.08 19.58
C ASN A 16 -7.92 -24.69 19.22
N PHE A 17 -8.91 -24.49 20.05
CA PHE A 17 -10.31 -24.85 19.76
C PHE A 17 -11.10 -23.55 19.54
N SER A 18 -11.76 -23.46 18.40
CA SER A 18 -12.72 -22.38 18.14
C SER A 18 -14.12 -22.95 18.08
N GLN A 19 -15.05 -22.29 18.72
CA GLN A 19 -16.48 -22.64 18.66
C GLN A 19 -17.05 -22.37 17.25
N SER A 20 -16.41 -21.47 16.50
CA SER A 20 -16.82 -21.03 15.16
C SER A 20 -15.67 -21.24 14.18
N PHE A 21 -15.87 -22.06 13.15
CA PHE A 21 -15.00 -22.17 11.96
C PHE A 21 -13.49 -22.34 12.20
N SER A 22 -13.08 -23.41 12.89
CA SER A 22 -11.67 -23.80 12.92
C SER A 22 -11.44 -24.97 11.95
N CYS A 23 -10.35 -24.87 11.20
CA CYS A 23 -9.93 -25.96 10.32
C CYS A 23 -9.16 -27.01 11.13
N PRO A 24 -9.60 -28.28 11.17
CA PRO A 24 -8.92 -29.32 11.92
C PRO A 24 -7.53 -29.68 11.35
N ASP A 25 -7.31 -29.42 10.05
CA ASP A 25 -6.07 -29.80 9.37
C ASP A 25 -4.94 -28.78 9.50
N CYS A 26 -5.26 -27.48 9.43
CA CYS A 26 -4.27 -26.41 9.45
C CYS A 26 -4.33 -25.50 10.69
N GLY A 27 -5.28 -25.72 11.62
CA GLY A 27 -5.43 -24.94 12.85
C GLY A 27 -5.87 -23.48 12.65
N ILE A 28 -6.16 -23.05 11.42
CA ILE A 28 -6.65 -21.70 11.15
C ILE A 28 -8.04 -21.57 11.75
N SER A 29 -8.22 -20.59 12.64
CA SER A 29 -9.52 -20.21 13.18
C SER A 29 -10.00 -18.93 12.48
N MET A 30 -11.22 -18.96 11.97
CA MET A 30 -11.86 -17.79 11.37
C MET A 30 -12.89 -17.20 12.34
N GLU A 31 -13.03 -15.90 12.33
CA GLU A 31 -14.11 -15.20 12.99
C GLU A 31 -15.47 -15.52 12.33
N GLU A 32 -16.56 -15.40 13.09
CA GLU A 32 -17.89 -15.56 12.54
C GLU A 32 -18.12 -14.58 11.38
N ILE A 33 -18.66 -15.12 10.27
CA ILE A 33 -18.93 -14.32 9.08
C ILE A 33 -20.24 -13.59 9.26
N GLU A 34 -20.15 -12.28 9.42
CA GLU A 34 -21.29 -11.38 9.56
C GLU A 34 -21.38 -10.44 8.35
N PRO A 35 -22.50 -9.75 8.12
CA PRO A 35 -22.64 -8.76 7.03
C PRO A 35 -21.53 -7.69 7.02
N ARG A 36 -21.03 -7.29 8.19
CA ARG A 36 -19.90 -6.35 8.32
C ARG A 36 -18.59 -6.88 7.74
N SER A 37 -18.43 -8.20 7.64
CA SER A 37 -17.26 -8.85 7.04
C SER A 37 -17.16 -8.59 5.53
N PHE A 38 -18.25 -8.20 4.87
CA PHE A 38 -18.29 -7.85 3.44
C PHE A 38 -18.19 -6.35 3.17
N SER A 39 -17.97 -5.54 4.20
CA SER A 39 -17.82 -4.09 4.06
C SER A 39 -16.34 -3.70 4.04
N PHE A 40 -15.89 -3.08 2.94
CA PHE A 40 -14.54 -2.54 2.83
C PHE A 40 -14.33 -1.25 3.66
N ASN A 41 -15.41 -0.63 4.15
CA ASN A 41 -15.35 0.52 5.06
C ASN A 41 -15.33 0.11 6.54
N ASN A 42 -15.41 -1.19 6.83
CA ASN A 42 -15.40 -1.72 8.18
C ASN A 42 -14.10 -2.51 8.40
N PRO A 43 -13.37 -2.31 9.51
CA PRO A 43 -12.12 -3.04 9.81
C PRO A 43 -12.29 -4.56 9.84
N PHE A 44 -13.49 -5.07 10.11
CA PHE A 44 -13.78 -6.51 10.09
C PHE A 44 -13.68 -7.12 8.68
N GLY A 45 -14.08 -6.38 7.65
CA GLY A 45 -14.06 -6.85 6.26
C GLY A 45 -12.93 -6.26 5.42
N ALA A 46 -12.46 -5.05 5.73
CA ALA A 46 -11.46 -4.34 4.97
C ALA A 46 -10.11 -5.07 4.91
N CYS A 47 -9.47 -5.04 3.77
CA CYS A 47 -8.09 -5.49 3.63
C CYS A 47 -7.18 -4.69 4.59
N PRO A 48 -6.44 -5.33 5.51
CA PRO A 48 -5.64 -4.62 6.52
C PRO A 48 -4.46 -3.85 5.90
N SER A 49 -3.98 -4.26 4.73
CA SER A 49 -2.84 -3.63 4.05
C SER A 49 -3.18 -2.28 3.42
N CYS A 50 -4.41 -2.10 2.91
CA CYS A 50 -4.86 -0.85 2.28
C CYS A 50 -6.07 -0.22 2.98
N ALA A 51 -6.45 -0.72 4.16
CA ALA A 51 -7.63 -0.26 4.90
C ALA A 51 -8.91 -0.18 4.04
N GLY A 52 -9.09 -1.12 3.11
CA GLY A 52 -10.24 -1.20 2.22
C GLY A 52 -10.20 -0.26 1.01
N LEU A 53 -9.11 0.48 0.78
CA LEU A 53 -8.98 1.36 -0.40
C LEU A 53 -8.83 0.58 -1.71
N GLY A 54 -8.19 -0.59 -1.69
CA GLY A 54 -7.91 -1.40 -2.88
C GLY A 54 -6.63 -0.97 -3.61
N TYR A 55 -6.07 0.15 -3.25
CA TYR A 55 -4.84 0.69 -3.83
C TYR A 55 -3.94 1.28 -2.74
N LYS A 56 -2.70 1.56 -3.12
CA LYS A 56 -1.75 2.35 -2.33
C LYS A 56 -1.25 3.51 -3.15
N MET A 57 -0.98 4.61 -2.48
CA MET A 57 -0.23 5.73 -3.04
C MET A 57 1.21 5.59 -2.55
N GLU A 58 2.13 5.39 -3.47
CA GLU A 58 3.54 5.19 -3.18
C GLU A 58 4.37 6.18 -4.00
N PHE A 59 5.43 6.74 -3.40
CA PHE A 59 6.34 7.63 -4.12
C PHE A 59 7.00 6.86 -5.26
N ASP A 60 6.98 7.47 -6.43
CA ASP A 60 7.47 6.86 -7.66
C ASP A 60 8.79 7.53 -8.07
N GLU A 61 9.81 6.74 -8.27
CA GLU A 61 11.14 7.20 -8.67
C GLU A 61 11.08 8.00 -9.98
N ASP A 62 10.32 7.52 -10.98
CA ASP A 62 10.25 8.16 -12.29
C ASP A 62 9.54 9.52 -12.24
N LEU A 63 8.66 9.72 -11.27
CA LEU A 63 8.04 11.03 -11.03
C LEU A 63 8.98 11.98 -10.28
N MET A 64 9.81 11.45 -9.37
CA MET A 64 10.79 12.23 -8.61
C MET A 64 12.04 12.58 -9.41
N ILE A 65 12.40 11.74 -10.39
CA ILE A 65 13.55 11.88 -11.29
C ILE A 65 13.06 11.67 -12.73
N PRO A 66 12.37 12.67 -13.30
CA PRO A 66 11.68 12.51 -14.58
C PRO A 66 12.65 12.42 -15.77
N ASP A 67 13.83 13.02 -15.66
CA ASP A 67 14.88 12.94 -16.67
C ASP A 67 16.15 12.31 -16.07
N LYS A 68 16.30 11.01 -16.28
CA LYS A 68 17.45 10.25 -15.78
C LYS A 68 18.74 10.49 -16.57
N THR A 69 18.68 11.24 -17.67
CA THR A 69 19.89 11.65 -18.41
C THR A 69 20.57 12.86 -17.78
N VAL A 70 19.89 13.55 -16.88
CA VAL A 70 20.44 14.67 -16.09
C VAL A 70 21.17 14.13 -14.88
N SER A 71 22.23 14.81 -14.46
CA SER A 71 22.96 14.48 -13.24
C SER A 71 22.29 15.06 -11.98
N ILE A 72 22.60 14.48 -10.81
CA ILE A 72 22.12 15.04 -9.52
C ILE A 72 22.64 16.47 -9.33
N ALA A 73 23.88 16.74 -9.72
CA ALA A 73 24.49 18.07 -9.63
C ALA A 73 23.77 19.10 -10.50
N ASP A 74 23.16 18.67 -11.59
CA ASP A 74 22.43 19.52 -12.54
C ASP A 74 20.90 19.52 -12.29
N GLY A 75 20.42 18.83 -11.24
CA GLY A 75 19.03 18.90 -10.81
C GLY A 75 18.12 17.77 -11.28
N ALA A 76 18.64 16.57 -11.49
CA ALA A 76 17.83 15.39 -11.82
C ALA A 76 16.68 15.15 -10.83
N ILE A 77 16.89 15.44 -9.53
CA ILE A 77 15.88 15.26 -8.47
C ILE A 77 15.01 16.51 -8.36
N THR A 78 13.73 16.40 -8.73
CA THR A 78 12.80 17.54 -8.82
C THR A 78 11.92 17.70 -7.57
N VAL A 79 11.95 16.74 -6.65
CA VAL A 79 11.12 16.74 -5.44
C VAL A 79 11.45 17.90 -4.51
N LEU A 80 10.41 18.46 -3.90
CA LEU A 80 10.49 19.54 -2.93
C LEU A 80 11.50 19.25 -1.81
N GLY A 81 12.40 20.21 -1.59
CA GLY A 81 13.48 20.12 -0.59
C GLY A 81 14.73 19.39 -1.07
N TRP A 82 14.71 18.79 -2.29
CA TRP A 82 15.88 18.19 -2.94
C TRP A 82 16.45 19.03 -4.08
N GLN A 83 15.73 20.04 -4.55
CA GLN A 83 16.23 20.98 -5.57
C GLN A 83 17.50 21.71 -5.13
N SER A 84 17.70 21.82 -3.81
CA SER A 84 18.93 22.39 -3.22
C SER A 84 20.18 21.53 -3.41
N CYS A 85 20.07 20.32 -3.98
CA CYS A 85 21.23 19.48 -4.29
C CYS A 85 22.14 20.09 -5.35
N THR A 86 21.63 21.03 -6.16
CA THR A 86 22.41 21.81 -7.13
C THR A 86 23.27 22.91 -6.46
N ASP A 87 22.89 23.36 -5.28
CA ASP A 87 23.61 24.39 -4.51
C ASP A 87 24.70 23.72 -3.63
N LYS A 88 25.96 24.00 -3.96
CA LYS A 88 27.13 23.48 -3.24
C LYS A 88 27.20 23.90 -1.77
N SER A 89 26.48 24.94 -1.37
CA SER A 89 26.41 25.41 0.01
C SER A 89 25.32 24.75 0.85
N SER A 90 24.43 23.97 0.22
CA SER A 90 23.30 23.36 0.90
C SER A 90 23.69 22.12 1.72
N TYR A 91 22.96 21.86 2.80
CA TYR A 91 23.15 20.67 3.62
C TYR A 91 22.86 19.37 2.81
N THR A 92 21.81 19.40 1.99
CA THR A 92 21.47 18.25 1.12
C THR A 92 22.63 17.89 0.19
N ARG A 93 23.28 18.91 -0.40
CA ARG A 93 24.46 18.69 -1.24
C ARG A 93 25.63 18.14 -0.44
N ALA A 94 25.89 18.65 0.75
CA ALA A 94 26.99 18.14 1.59
C ALA A 94 26.78 16.66 1.98
N VAL A 95 25.54 16.23 2.21
CA VAL A 95 25.24 14.81 2.45
C VAL A 95 25.52 13.96 1.21
N LEU A 96 25.12 14.45 0.03
CA LEU A 96 25.35 13.74 -1.24
C LEU A 96 26.84 13.69 -1.60
N ASP A 97 27.59 14.77 -1.36
CA ASP A 97 29.05 14.79 -1.57
C ASP A 97 29.76 13.78 -0.65
N ALA A 98 29.36 13.67 0.61
CA ALA A 98 29.89 12.66 1.53
C ALA A 98 29.57 11.21 1.10
N LEU A 99 28.37 10.98 0.53
CA LEU A 99 28.03 9.69 -0.06
C LEU A 99 28.87 9.39 -1.29
N ALA A 100 29.07 10.40 -2.15
CA ALA A 100 29.88 10.27 -3.36
C ALA A 100 31.34 9.90 -3.02
N GLU A 101 31.91 10.48 -1.95
CA GLU A 101 33.24 10.15 -1.44
C GLU A 101 33.29 8.73 -0.85
N GLU A 102 32.35 8.36 0.02
CA GLU A 102 32.34 7.04 0.70
C GLU A 102 32.12 5.87 -0.27
N TYR A 103 31.31 6.06 -1.32
CA TYR A 103 30.92 4.99 -2.25
C TYR A 103 31.58 5.11 -3.63
N ASP A 104 32.51 6.05 -3.82
CA ASP A 104 33.29 6.27 -5.05
C ASP A 104 32.43 6.47 -6.30
N PHE A 105 31.58 7.52 -6.29
CA PHE A 105 30.81 7.93 -7.45
C PHE A 105 30.79 9.46 -7.61
N SER A 106 30.40 9.95 -8.78
CA SER A 106 30.32 11.39 -9.07
C SER A 106 28.88 11.86 -9.17
N LEU A 107 28.53 12.97 -8.52
CA LEU A 107 27.22 13.61 -8.64
C LEU A 107 26.96 14.24 -10.01
N SER A 108 28.00 14.41 -10.85
CA SER A 108 27.91 14.91 -12.22
C SER A 108 27.67 13.80 -13.25
N THR A 109 27.60 12.54 -12.83
CA THR A 109 27.23 11.41 -13.69
C THR A 109 25.72 11.44 -13.95
N PRO A 110 25.24 11.22 -15.19
CA PRO A 110 23.82 11.04 -15.48
C PRO A 110 23.20 9.96 -14.58
N PHE A 111 21.99 10.21 -14.07
CA PHE A 111 21.36 9.30 -13.10
C PHE A 111 21.20 7.88 -13.65
N CYS A 112 20.90 7.71 -14.92
CA CYS A 112 20.75 6.42 -15.58
C CYS A 112 22.06 5.61 -15.71
N GLU A 113 23.22 6.24 -15.55
CA GLU A 113 24.53 5.58 -15.65
C GLU A 113 25.06 5.05 -14.30
N TYR A 114 24.37 5.34 -13.20
CA TYR A 114 24.77 4.78 -11.91
C TYR A 114 24.65 3.26 -11.88
N PRO A 115 25.68 2.55 -11.37
CA PRO A 115 25.57 1.13 -11.07
C PRO A 115 24.42 0.88 -10.08
N LYS A 116 23.75 -0.26 -10.19
CA LYS A 116 22.62 -0.63 -9.32
C LYS A 116 22.88 -0.39 -7.83
N LYS A 117 24.10 -0.67 -7.35
CA LYS A 117 24.48 -0.45 -5.94
C LYS A 117 24.37 1.02 -5.53
N ILE A 118 24.84 1.94 -6.38
CA ILE A 118 24.78 3.39 -6.12
C ILE A 118 23.34 3.88 -6.22
N HIS A 119 22.63 3.45 -7.26
CA HIS A 119 21.21 3.71 -7.43
C HIS A 119 20.42 3.29 -6.19
N ASP A 120 20.59 2.06 -5.70
CA ASP A 120 19.86 1.55 -4.53
C ASP A 120 20.19 2.37 -3.26
N ILE A 121 21.44 2.82 -3.08
CA ILE A 121 21.82 3.71 -1.98
C ILE A 121 21.12 5.06 -2.08
N LEU A 122 21.09 5.66 -3.26
CA LEU A 122 20.46 6.97 -3.48
C LEU A 122 18.95 6.91 -3.25
N ILE A 123 18.29 5.85 -3.70
CA ILE A 123 16.83 5.69 -3.62
C ILE A 123 16.40 5.16 -2.25
N TYR A 124 17.04 4.11 -1.72
CA TYR A 124 16.59 3.39 -0.52
C TYR A 124 17.45 3.62 0.73
N GLY A 125 18.62 4.26 0.56
CA GLY A 125 19.49 4.63 1.66
C GLY A 125 20.61 3.63 2.00
N THR A 126 21.38 3.96 3.04
CA THR A 126 22.57 3.21 3.47
C THR A 126 22.26 2.07 4.45
N ASN A 127 21.00 1.73 4.68
CA ASN A 127 20.59 0.71 5.66
C ASN A 127 21.18 0.91 7.06
N GLY A 128 21.26 2.17 7.52
CA GLY A 128 21.77 2.53 8.84
C GLY A 128 23.28 2.75 8.91
N LYS A 129 24.03 2.50 7.83
CA LYS A 129 25.46 2.85 7.80
C LYS A 129 25.62 4.36 7.71
N SER A 130 26.31 4.97 8.68
CA SER A 130 26.56 6.41 8.71
C SER A 130 27.75 6.81 7.85
N VAL A 131 27.66 7.98 7.24
CA VAL A 131 28.73 8.67 6.52
C VAL A 131 29.08 9.96 7.24
N LYS A 132 30.34 10.40 7.17
CA LYS A 132 30.80 11.64 7.78
C LYS A 132 30.52 12.82 6.85
N VAL A 133 29.59 13.67 7.25
CA VAL A 133 29.18 14.85 6.48
C VAL A 133 29.91 16.08 7.04
N HIS A 134 30.73 16.70 6.22
CA HIS A 134 31.34 17.97 6.49
C HIS A 134 30.46 19.10 5.99
N TYR A 135 29.89 19.88 6.90
CA TYR A 135 28.99 20.95 6.52
C TYR A 135 29.36 22.27 7.16
N ARG A 136 29.39 23.33 6.34
CA ARG A 136 29.63 24.72 6.77
C ARG A 136 28.31 25.49 6.73
N GLY A 137 27.63 25.54 7.85
CA GLY A 137 26.41 26.32 8.00
C GLY A 137 26.62 27.70 8.59
N GLN A 138 25.55 28.45 8.81
CA GLN A 138 25.58 29.78 9.41
C GLN A 138 26.20 29.83 10.82
N ARG A 139 26.19 28.72 11.57
CA ARG A 139 26.72 28.59 12.93
C ARG A 139 28.16 28.05 13.00
N GLY A 140 28.83 27.87 11.86
CA GLY A 140 30.18 27.35 11.79
C GLY A 140 30.32 26.07 10.96
N VAL A 141 31.51 25.45 11.05
CA VAL A 141 31.82 24.16 10.39
C VAL A 141 31.59 23.04 11.40
N GLY A 142 30.85 22.02 10.99
CA GLY A 142 30.61 20.83 11.79
C GLY A 142 30.84 19.56 10.98
N VAL A 143 31.14 18.47 11.70
CA VAL A 143 31.16 17.12 11.15
C VAL A 143 30.06 16.32 11.80
N TYR A 144 29.22 15.69 10.99
CA TYR A 144 28.04 14.97 11.44
C TYR A 144 28.08 13.54 10.91
N ASP A 145 27.82 12.56 11.77
CA ASP A 145 27.61 11.18 11.34
C ASP A 145 26.14 11.03 10.93
N VAL A 146 25.90 10.85 9.64
CA VAL A 146 24.53 10.80 9.05
C VAL A 146 24.30 9.44 8.43
N ALA A 147 23.31 8.71 8.92
CA ALA A 147 22.77 7.53 8.22
C ALA A 147 21.78 8.03 7.16
N PHE A 148 22.16 7.91 5.89
CA PHE A 148 21.34 8.38 4.79
C PHE A 148 20.14 7.46 4.60
N GLU A 149 18.94 8.00 4.73
CA GLU A 149 17.68 7.23 4.67
C GLU A 149 17.20 6.91 3.25
N GLY A 150 17.80 7.53 2.22
CA GLY A 150 17.38 7.42 0.83
C GLY A 150 16.31 8.43 0.44
N LEU A 151 16.19 8.66 -0.87
CA LEU A 151 15.24 9.64 -1.42
C LEU A 151 13.79 9.32 -1.04
N ILE A 152 13.33 8.09 -1.27
CA ILE A 152 11.95 7.68 -1.01
C ILE A 152 11.58 7.88 0.46
N LYS A 153 12.34 7.29 1.38
CA LYS A 153 12.04 7.38 2.82
C LYS A 153 12.11 8.81 3.35
N ASN A 154 13.04 9.61 2.83
CA ASN A 154 13.15 11.02 3.20
C ASN A 154 11.89 11.79 2.79
N VAL A 155 11.42 11.60 1.56
CA VAL A 155 10.22 12.25 1.05
C VAL A 155 8.97 11.77 1.78
N GLU A 156 8.83 10.45 2.03
CA GLU A 156 7.74 9.89 2.84
C GLU A 156 7.69 10.49 4.26
N ARG A 157 8.85 10.62 4.90
CA ARG A 157 8.92 11.23 6.23
C ARG A 157 8.47 12.70 6.19
N ARG A 158 8.98 13.48 5.23
CA ARG A 158 8.59 14.89 5.06
C ARG A 158 7.09 15.04 4.75
N TYR A 159 6.53 14.19 3.93
CA TYR A 159 5.09 14.16 3.64
C TYR A 159 4.25 13.90 4.90
N ARG A 160 4.70 12.98 5.77
CA ARG A 160 4.01 12.69 7.04
C ARG A 160 4.15 13.80 8.07
N GLU A 161 5.31 14.46 8.12
CA GLU A 161 5.63 15.49 9.12
C GLU A 161 5.12 16.87 8.77
N THR A 162 4.84 17.16 7.49
CA THR A 162 4.33 18.47 7.10
C THR A 162 2.89 18.71 7.58
N GLY A 163 2.68 19.87 8.19
CA GLY A 163 1.35 20.35 8.57
C GLY A 163 0.63 21.17 7.50
N SER A 164 1.28 21.41 6.34
CA SER A 164 0.73 22.23 5.26
C SER A 164 0.05 21.38 4.20
N ASP A 165 -1.25 21.62 3.98
CA ASP A 165 -2.02 20.91 2.95
C ASP A 165 -1.50 21.17 1.54
N SER A 166 -1.06 22.40 1.24
CA SER A 166 -0.47 22.72 -0.07
C SER A 166 0.83 21.95 -0.32
N THR A 167 1.67 21.81 0.70
CA THR A 167 2.91 21.03 0.62
C THR A 167 2.60 19.53 0.47
N LYS A 168 1.55 19.03 1.12
CA LYS A 168 1.11 17.63 0.92
C LYS A 168 0.68 17.39 -0.52
N GLN A 169 -0.18 18.26 -1.06
CA GLN A 169 -0.63 18.18 -2.45
C GLN A 169 0.55 18.20 -3.44
N GLU A 170 1.58 19.00 -3.17
CA GLU A 170 2.78 19.01 -4.00
C GLU A 170 3.53 17.66 -3.94
N TYR A 171 3.71 17.08 -2.74
CA TYR A 171 4.29 15.74 -2.62
C TYR A 171 3.46 14.66 -3.31
N GLU A 172 2.13 14.74 -3.27
CA GLU A 172 1.23 13.77 -3.90
C GLU A 172 1.39 13.73 -5.43
N THR A 173 1.90 14.79 -6.07
CA THR A 173 2.22 14.79 -7.50
C THR A 173 3.35 13.81 -7.86
N PHE A 174 4.17 13.42 -6.88
CA PHE A 174 5.25 12.45 -7.02
C PHE A 174 4.83 11.02 -6.62
N MET A 175 3.52 10.80 -6.38
CA MET A 175 3.00 9.48 -6.03
C MET A 175 2.29 8.84 -7.22
N ARG A 176 2.43 7.53 -7.31
CA ARG A 176 1.66 6.69 -8.23
C ARG A 176 0.65 5.87 -7.44
N VAL A 177 -0.55 5.75 -7.98
CA VAL A 177 -1.58 4.87 -7.46
C VAL A 177 -1.33 3.47 -8.01
N THR A 178 -1.02 2.53 -7.10
CA THR A 178 -0.80 1.13 -7.46
C THR A 178 -1.87 0.24 -6.81
N PRO A 179 -2.36 -0.80 -7.49
CA PRO A 179 -3.24 -1.77 -6.86
C PRO A 179 -2.59 -2.37 -5.62
N CYS A 180 -3.34 -2.51 -4.53
CA CYS A 180 -2.83 -3.11 -3.31
C CYS A 180 -2.38 -4.55 -3.58
N GLN A 181 -1.12 -4.86 -3.33
CA GLN A 181 -0.55 -6.18 -3.60
C GLN A 181 -1.14 -7.30 -2.72
N ALA A 182 -1.68 -6.96 -1.55
CA ALA A 182 -2.28 -7.95 -0.65
C ALA A 182 -3.68 -8.37 -1.08
N CYS A 183 -4.51 -7.46 -1.58
CA CYS A 183 -5.88 -7.77 -2.03
C CYS A 183 -6.07 -7.61 -3.54
N HIS A 184 -5.05 -7.26 -4.29
CA HIS A 184 -5.11 -7.08 -5.75
C HIS A 184 -6.26 -6.19 -6.24
N GLY A 185 -6.58 -5.13 -5.47
CA GLY A 185 -7.69 -4.24 -5.75
C GLY A 185 -9.05 -4.68 -5.19
N GLN A 186 -9.17 -5.86 -4.62
CA GLN A 186 -10.43 -6.44 -4.16
C GLN A 186 -10.96 -5.83 -2.85
N ARG A 187 -10.16 -5.05 -2.13
CA ARG A 187 -10.53 -4.22 -0.98
C ARG A 187 -10.86 -4.98 0.32
N LEU A 188 -11.12 -6.28 0.26
CA LEU A 188 -11.58 -7.11 1.36
C LEU A 188 -10.50 -8.09 1.84
N LYS A 189 -10.72 -8.65 3.03
CA LYS A 189 -9.90 -9.75 3.58
C LYS A 189 -10.10 -11.03 2.77
N PRO A 190 -9.10 -11.93 2.70
CA PRO A 190 -9.23 -13.23 2.04
C PRO A 190 -10.39 -14.07 2.59
N THR A 191 -10.67 -13.99 3.89
CA THR A 191 -11.79 -14.70 4.55
C THR A 191 -13.14 -14.29 4.00
N SER A 192 -13.35 -12.99 3.74
CA SER A 192 -14.58 -12.47 3.12
C SER A 192 -14.69 -12.86 1.65
N LEU A 193 -13.57 -12.86 0.93
CA LEU A 193 -13.50 -13.26 -0.48
C LEU A 193 -13.64 -14.78 -0.69
N GLY A 194 -13.38 -15.58 0.34
CA GLY A 194 -13.59 -17.03 0.32
C GLY A 194 -15.07 -17.44 0.35
N VAL A 195 -15.98 -16.53 0.70
CA VAL A 195 -17.43 -16.80 0.68
C VAL A 195 -17.97 -16.58 -0.72
N THR A 196 -18.58 -17.60 -1.29
CA THR A 196 -19.13 -17.57 -2.66
C THR A 196 -20.63 -17.87 -2.68
N VAL A 197 -21.30 -17.29 -3.66
CA VAL A 197 -22.69 -17.59 -4.02
C VAL A 197 -22.74 -17.76 -5.54
N GLY A 198 -23.17 -18.93 -6.03
CA GLY A 198 -23.12 -19.26 -7.45
C GLY A 198 -21.69 -19.18 -7.99
N ASP A 199 -20.71 -19.73 -7.24
CA ASP A 199 -19.27 -19.78 -7.56
C ASP A 199 -18.58 -18.40 -7.69
N LYS A 200 -19.25 -17.32 -7.30
CA LYS A 200 -18.68 -15.96 -7.31
C LYS A 200 -18.62 -15.36 -5.92
N ASN A 201 -17.50 -14.74 -5.61
CA ASN A 201 -17.37 -13.94 -4.39
C ASN A 201 -17.98 -12.53 -4.57
N ILE A 202 -18.08 -11.78 -3.47
CA ILE A 202 -18.72 -10.45 -3.48
C ILE A 202 -18.02 -9.47 -4.42
N PHE A 203 -16.67 -9.52 -4.54
CA PHE A 203 -15.94 -8.65 -5.46
C PHE A 203 -16.22 -8.99 -6.92
N GLU A 204 -16.23 -10.27 -7.26
CA GLU A 204 -16.57 -10.73 -8.62
C GLU A 204 -17.99 -10.35 -9.01
N VAL A 205 -18.94 -10.50 -8.08
CA VAL A 205 -20.35 -10.11 -8.31
C VAL A 205 -20.46 -8.60 -8.50
N THR A 206 -19.86 -7.80 -7.64
CA THR A 206 -19.91 -6.33 -7.74
C THR A 206 -19.10 -5.75 -8.90
N SER A 207 -18.21 -6.53 -9.49
CA SER A 207 -17.45 -6.14 -10.69
C SER A 207 -18.18 -6.44 -12.01
N LEU A 208 -19.33 -7.12 -11.95
CA LEU A 208 -20.15 -7.38 -13.14
C LEU A 208 -20.78 -6.07 -13.64
N SER A 209 -20.95 -5.97 -14.97
CA SER A 209 -21.85 -4.95 -15.52
C SER A 209 -23.29 -5.21 -15.05
N ILE A 210 -24.13 -4.17 -15.03
CA ILE A 210 -25.52 -4.27 -14.57
C ILE A 210 -26.28 -5.37 -15.32
N ASP A 211 -26.15 -5.46 -16.65
CA ASP A 211 -26.76 -6.50 -17.47
C ASP A 211 -26.30 -7.92 -17.08
N ASN A 212 -24.98 -8.07 -16.81
CA ASN A 212 -24.42 -9.36 -16.41
C ASN A 212 -24.80 -9.72 -14.97
N LEU A 213 -24.89 -8.72 -14.09
CA LEU A 213 -25.36 -8.90 -12.71
C LEU A 213 -26.81 -9.35 -12.71
N GLN A 214 -27.69 -8.74 -13.52
CA GLN A 214 -29.07 -9.13 -13.65
C GLN A 214 -29.19 -10.58 -14.12
N LYS A 215 -28.49 -10.95 -15.20
CA LYS A 215 -28.47 -12.33 -15.71
C LYS A 215 -27.94 -13.31 -14.66
N PHE A 216 -26.89 -12.95 -13.94
CA PHE A 216 -26.35 -13.78 -12.88
C PHE A 216 -27.37 -14.02 -11.77
N MET A 217 -28.04 -12.95 -11.28
CA MET A 217 -29.03 -13.05 -10.22
C MET A 217 -30.30 -13.84 -10.64
N GLN A 218 -30.70 -13.74 -11.93
CA GLN A 218 -31.87 -14.48 -12.47
C GLN A 218 -31.57 -15.98 -12.65
N ASN A 219 -30.34 -16.34 -12.98
CA ASN A 219 -29.93 -17.72 -13.24
C ASN A 219 -29.25 -18.36 -12.01
N LEU A 220 -29.33 -17.75 -10.84
CA LEU A 220 -28.73 -18.26 -9.64
C LEU A 220 -29.46 -19.52 -9.15
N GLU A 221 -28.78 -20.65 -9.18
CA GLU A 221 -29.30 -21.91 -8.67
C GLU A 221 -29.12 -21.97 -7.16
N LEU A 222 -30.24 -21.91 -6.42
CA LEU A 222 -30.27 -21.95 -4.97
C LEU A 222 -31.05 -23.16 -4.48
N SER A 223 -30.61 -23.79 -3.40
CA SER A 223 -31.36 -24.82 -2.71
C SER A 223 -32.67 -24.24 -2.11
N GLU A 224 -33.63 -25.09 -1.76
CA GLU A 224 -34.90 -24.66 -1.15
C GLU A 224 -34.69 -23.83 0.12
N GLN A 225 -33.72 -24.20 0.95
CA GLN A 225 -33.34 -23.45 2.16
C GLN A 225 -32.75 -22.09 1.83
N GLN A 226 -31.84 -22.03 0.85
CA GLN A 226 -31.23 -20.78 0.39
C GLN A 226 -32.27 -19.85 -0.26
N LEU A 227 -33.21 -20.41 -1.02
CA LEU A 227 -34.35 -19.65 -1.59
C LEU A 227 -35.26 -19.08 -0.50
N LEU A 228 -35.54 -19.82 0.56
CA LEU A 228 -36.34 -19.33 1.67
C LEU A 228 -35.74 -18.08 2.31
N ILE A 229 -34.41 -18.06 2.46
CA ILE A 229 -33.65 -16.93 3.05
C ILE A 229 -33.44 -15.82 2.01
N GLY A 230 -33.01 -16.18 0.80
CA GLY A 230 -32.54 -15.24 -0.22
C GLY A 230 -33.63 -14.59 -1.09
N LYS A 231 -34.86 -15.15 -1.15
CA LYS A 231 -35.92 -14.71 -2.08
C LYS A 231 -36.24 -13.22 -1.97
N GLN A 232 -36.37 -12.73 -0.75
CA GLN A 232 -36.68 -11.31 -0.52
C GLN A 232 -35.52 -10.42 -0.92
N ILE A 233 -34.27 -10.82 -0.59
CA ILE A 233 -33.06 -10.09 -0.92
C ILE A 233 -32.85 -10.02 -2.45
N LEU A 234 -33.03 -11.14 -3.15
CA LEU A 234 -32.95 -11.20 -4.62
C LEU A 234 -33.98 -10.29 -5.28
N LYS A 235 -35.23 -10.28 -4.77
CA LYS A 235 -36.28 -9.39 -5.26
C LYS A 235 -35.88 -7.92 -5.12
N GLU A 236 -35.36 -7.52 -3.97
CA GLU A 236 -34.91 -6.15 -3.73
C GLU A 236 -33.74 -5.76 -4.64
N ILE A 237 -32.72 -6.63 -4.78
CA ILE A 237 -31.59 -6.39 -5.67
C ILE A 237 -32.04 -6.20 -7.12
N LEU A 238 -32.91 -7.09 -7.64
CA LEU A 238 -33.43 -7.00 -9.00
C LEU A 238 -34.30 -5.74 -9.19
N SER A 239 -35.05 -5.34 -8.18
CA SER A 239 -35.84 -4.09 -8.20
C SER A 239 -34.92 -2.87 -8.29
N LEU A 240 -33.82 -2.82 -7.50
CA LEU A 240 -32.86 -1.73 -7.54
C LEU A 240 -32.12 -1.65 -8.88
N ILE A 241 -31.81 -2.79 -9.50
CA ILE A 241 -31.18 -2.85 -10.83
C ILE A 241 -32.13 -2.20 -11.87
N HIS A 242 -33.42 -2.51 -11.87
CA HIS A 242 -34.37 -1.90 -12.78
C HIS A 242 -34.54 -0.38 -12.60
N ILE A 243 -34.45 0.13 -11.37
CA ILE A 243 -34.53 1.56 -11.08
C ILE A 243 -33.30 2.30 -11.57
N SER A 244 -32.12 1.64 -11.55
CA SER A 244 -30.85 2.23 -11.98
C SER A 244 -30.61 2.15 -13.49
N GLU A 245 -31.42 1.40 -14.26
CA GLU A 245 -31.38 1.47 -15.72
C GLU A 245 -31.85 2.86 -16.19
N PRO A 246 -31.01 3.61 -16.93
CA PRO A 246 -31.49 4.85 -17.53
C PRO A 246 -32.58 4.51 -18.51
N THR A 247 -33.77 5.03 -18.25
CA THR A 247 -34.88 5.01 -19.23
C THR A 247 -34.36 5.52 -20.57
N ARG A 248 -34.30 4.61 -21.54
CA ARG A 248 -34.02 4.95 -22.93
C ARG A 248 -35.13 5.81 -23.51
#